data_146f72aac10c0f7a39b4baa460c1cf7d
#
_entry.id   146f72aac10c0f7a39b4baa460c1cf7d
#
_cell.length_a   1.000
_cell.length_b   1.000
_cell.length_c   1.000
_cell.angle_alpha   90.00
_cell.angle_beta   90.00
_cell.angle_gamma   90.00
#
_symmetry.space_group_name_H-M   'P 1'
#
loop_
_entity.id
_entity.type
_entity.pdbx_description
1 polymer ?
#
loop_
_entity_poly.entity_id
_entity_poly.type
_entity_poly.pdbx_seq_one_letter_code
_entity_poly.pdbx_strand_id
1 'polypeptide(L)'
;AARGEAIAGGDIGKFCADVKPGLGLVFRCLKSHKADLDPACAKVVGFRQIEQAADISLDAPLALSCEEDRASLCADATWGGGAVEQCLKDHRSELSTQCKLEVFRREVEESEDVRYDAFLAETCAADKSAFCGDVVPGEGRVLACLESHVGAAKFSAACRSAIDRRVVRRAADWRLDFALRKACAPAARSMCAPELQAAKSKVSSSGTVLECLKRKHADGDVDDADCVAEIKKKMVSAAGDIREDTALTLACKAELTTHCDGVAPGEGRLWRCLAEYRAEASEPCEAKLFEREVWMSGDWRFKYALANECSSEAQTLCQGVAA
;
A
#
# COMPACT_ATOMS: atom_id res chain seq x y z
N ALA A 1 -29.96 -16.67 -5.92
CA ALA A 1 -30.28 -15.31 -5.46
C ALA A 1 -30.98 -15.33 -4.07
N ALA A 2 -32.10 -16.04 -3.89
CA ALA A 2 -32.87 -16.02 -2.65
C ALA A 2 -32.16 -16.48 -1.36
N ARG A 3 -31.15 -17.37 -1.43
CA ARG A 3 -30.37 -17.78 -0.26
C ARG A 3 -29.39 -16.70 0.24
N GLY A 4 -28.88 -15.86 -0.66
CA GLY A 4 -27.94 -14.80 -0.26
C GLY A 4 -28.64 -13.64 0.45
N GLU A 5 -29.89 -13.34 0.08
CA GLU A 5 -30.69 -12.27 0.71
C GLU A 5 -31.10 -12.61 2.14
N ALA A 6 -31.42 -13.88 2.44
CA ALA A 6 -31.79 -14.31 3.78
C ALA A 6 -30.60 -14.32 4.75
N ILE A 7 -29.39 -14.64 4.29
CA ILE A 7 -28.17 -14.67 5.11
C ILE A 7 -27.70 -13.26 5.44
N ALA A 8 -27.77 -12.32 4.47
CA ALA A 8 -27.38 -10.93 4.68
C ALA A 8 -28.36 -10.13 5.58
N GLY A 9 -29.60 -10.60 5.75
CA GLY A 9 -30.64 -9.89 6.47
C GLY A 9 -30.32 -9.63 7.95
N GLY A 10 -29.64 -10.57 8.62
CA GLY A 10 -29.22 -10.43 10.01
C GLY A 10 -28.13 -9.36 10.17
N ASP A 11 -27.08 -9.39 9.37
CA ASP A 11 -25.98 -8.43 9.44
C ASP A 11 -26.37 -7.05 8.93
N ILE A 12 -27.25 -6.96 7.92
CA ILE A 12 -27.80 -5.68 7.46
C ILE A 12 -28.56 -5.02 8.62
N GLY A 13 -29.44 -5.76 9.30
CA GLY A 13 -30.17 -5.23 10.44
C GLY A 13 -29.29 -4.83 11.61
N LYS A 14 -28.17 -5.54 11.81
CA LYS A 14 -27.24 -5.30 12.92
C LYS A 14 -26.32 -4.10 12.67
N PHE A 15 -25.76 -3.97 11.46
CA PHE A 15 -24.69 -3.01 11.19
C PHE A 15 -25.11 -1.86 10.23
N CYS A 16 -26.14 -2.07 9.43
CA CYS A 16 -26.49 -1.17 8.31
C CYS A 16 -27.98 -0.80 8.29
N ALA A 17 -28.68 -0.90 9.43
CA ALA A 17 -30.14 -0.62 9.52
C ALA A 17 -30.50 0.81 9.08
N ASP A 18 -29.63 1.78 9.37
CA ASP A 18 -29.86 3.20 9.06
C ASP A 18 -29.43 3.58 7.64
N VAL A 19 -28.87 2.64 6.88
CA VAL A 19 -28.37 2.90 5.52
C VAL A 19 -29.49 2.69 4.52
N LYS A 20 -29.86 3.76 3.80
CA LYS A 20 -30.90 3.66 2.75
C LYS A 20 -30.45 2.73 1.63
N PRO A 21 -31.30 1.79 1.19
CA PRO A 21 -31.03 0.96 0.03
C PRO A 21 -30.86 1.78 -1.26
N GLY A 22 -30.01 1.28 -2.14
CA GLY A 22 -29.71 1.92 -3.43
C GLY A 22 -28.25 2.37 -3.53
N LEU A 23 -27.79 2.62 -4.76
CA LEU A 23 -26.45 3.10 -5.10
C LEU A 23 -25.29 2.30 -4.43
N GLY A 24 -25.52 1.02 -4.11
CA GLY A 24 -24.53 0.17 -3.45
C GLY A 24 -24.20 0.52 -1.98
N LEU A 25 -24.96 1.44 -1.35
CA LEU A 25 -24.62 1.97 0.00
C LEU A 25 -24.71 0.90 1.08
N VAL A 26 -25.70 0.01 1.06
CA VAL A 26 -25.79 -1.11 2.02
C VAL A 26 -24.61 -2.05 1.86
N PHE A 27 -24.21 -2.37 0.63
CA PHE A 27 -23.04 -3.21 0.37
C PHE A 27 -21.75 -2.54 0.87
N ARG A 28 -21.60 -1.23 0.64
CA ARG A 28 -20.49 -0.43 1.18
C ARG A 28 -20.43 -0.47 2.71
N CYS A 29 -21.59 -0.37 3.37
CA CYS A 29 -21.68 -0.54 4.83
C CYS A 29 -21.25 -1.94 5.27
N LEU A 30 -21.72 -2.99 4.64
CA LEU A 30 -21.30 -4.37 4.97
C LEU A 30 -19.78 -4.56 4.77
N LYS A 31 -19.18 -3.98 3.73
CA LYS A 31 -17.74 -4.01 3.53
C LYS A 31 -16.96 -3.37 4.70
N SER A 32 -17.46 -2.27 5.27
CA SER A 32 -16.81 -1.60 6.41
C SER A 32 -16.89 -2.40 7.72
N HIS A 33 -17.81 -3.35 7.81
CA HIS A 33 -18.00 -4.24 8.96
C HIS A 33 -17.57 -5.69 8.68
N LYS A 34 -16.79 -5.92 7.61
CA LYS A 34 -16.45 -7.25 7.10
C LYS A 34 -15.86 -8.19 8.16
N ALA A 35 -15.10 -7.68 9.11
CA ALA A 35 -14.51 -8.47 10.20
C ALA A 35 -15.53 -9.00 11.20
N ASP A 36 -16.69 -8.33 11.32
CA ASP A 36 -17.73 -8.62 12.29
C ASP A 36 -18.95 -9.35 11.70
N LEU A 37 -18.93 -9.57 10.36
CA LEU A 37 -20.02 -10.26 9.65
C LEU A 37 -20.05 -11.76 9.99
N ASP A 38 -21.24 -12.34 9.91
CA ASP A 38 -21.38 -13.80 9.87
C ASP A 38 -20.50 -14.38 8.74
N PRO A 39 -19.82 -15.53 8.94
CA PRO A 39 -18.93 -16.11 7.94
C PRO A 39 -19.57 -16.34 6.55
N ALA A 40 -20.88 -16.67 6.52
CA ALA A 40 -21.57 -16.84 5.25
C ALA A 40 -21.81 -15.49 4.57
N CYS A 41 -22.16 -14.44 5.30
CA CYS A 41 -22.31 -13.08 4.80
C CYS A 41 -20.95 -12.52 4.33
N ALA A 42 -19.89 -12.68 5.14
CA ALA A 42 -18.54 -12.25 4.76
C ALA A 42 -18.06 -12.89 3.45
N LYS A 43 -18.39 -14.17 3.22
CA LYS A 43 -18.09 -14.88 1.96
C LYS A 43 -18.81 -14.27 0.77
N VAL A 44 -20.10 -13.95 0.91
CA VAL A 44 -20.91 -13.31 -0.15
C VAL A 44 -20.38 -11.91 -0.46
N VAL A 45 -20.07 -11.13 0.58
CA VAL A 45 -19.47 -9.79 0.44
C VAL A 45 -18.12 -9.87 -0.28
N GLY A 46 -17.25 -10.80 0.10
CA GLY A 46 -15.96 -11.01 -0.55
C GLY A 46 -16.08 -11.42 -2.02
N PHE A 47 -17.01 -12.31 -2.35
CA PHE A 47 -17.28 -12.70 -3.74
C PHE A 47 -17.74 -11.49 -4.58
N ARG A 48 -18.66 -10.67 -4.06
CA ARG A 48 -19.13 -9.48 -4.74
C ARG A 48 -18.03 -8.43 -4.93
N GLN A 49 -17.08 -8.31 -4.00
CA GLN A 49 -15.90 -7.44 -4.17
C GLN A 49 -15.02 -7.89 -5.35
N ILE A 50 -14.86 -9.20 -5.56
CA ILE A 50 -14.12 -9.74 -6.71
C ILE A 50 -14.84 -9.40 -8.03
N GLU A 51 -16.17 -9.53 -8.08
CA GLU A 51 -16.93 -9.14 -9.26
C GLU A 51 -16.80 -7.63 -9.57
N GLN A 52 -16.89 -6.78 -8.54
CA GLN A 52 -16.70 -5.33 -8.68
C GLN A 52 -15.29 -4.96 -9.14
N ALA A 53 -14.29 -5.75 -8.77
CA ALA A 53 -12.91 -5.53 -9.20
C ALA A 53 -12.71 -5.76 -10.70
N ALA A 54 -13.48 -6.67 -11.28
CA ALA A 54 -13.40 -6.96 -12.70
C ALA A 54 -14.05 -5.87 -13.58
N ASP A 55 -15.11 -5.22 -13.06
CA ASP A 55 -15.86 -4.21 -13.83
C ASP A 55 -16.38 -3.11 -12.91
N ILE A 56 -15.96 -1.87 -13.14
CA ILE A 56 -16.36 -0.70 -12.35
C ILE A 56 -17.85 -0.42 -12.40
N SER A 57 -18.56 -0.84 -13.45
CA SER A 57 -20.03 -0.64 -13.55
C SER A 57 -20.80 -1.38 -12.44
N LEU A 58 -20.17 -2.38 -11.84
CA LEU A 58 -20.70 -3.14 -10.71
C LEU A 58 -20.45 -2.46 -9.35
N ASP A 59 -19.64 -1.41 -9.30
CA ASP A 59 -19.43 -0.53 -8.14
C ASP A 59 -20.09 0.83 -8.41
N ALA A 60 -21.38 0.95 -8.11
CA ALA A 60 -22.16 2.13 -8.46
C ALA A 60 -21.59 3.45 -7.94
N PRO A 61 -21.06 3.57 -6.68
CA PRO A 61 -20.38 4.78 -6.23
C PRO A 61 -19.19 5.18 -7.11
N LEU A 62 -18.33 4.21 -7.47
CA LEU A 62 -17.17 4.45 -8.33
C LEU A 62 -17.60 4.83 -9.74
N ALA A 63 -18.52 4.06 -10.34
CA ALA A 63 -19.00 4.29 -11.70
C ALA A 63 -19.60 5.68 -11.87
N LEU A 64 -20.46 6.11 -10.94
CA LEU A 64 -21.12 7.42 -10.97
C LEU A 64 -20.14 8.57 -10.73
N SER A 65 -19.24 8.41 -9.75
CA SER A 65 -18.29 9.47 -9.41
C SER A 65 -17.20 9.66 -10.47
N CYS A 66 -16.94 8.64 -11.30
CA CYS A 66 -15.88 8.65 -12.31
C CYS A 66 -16.41 8.67 -13.76
N GLU A 67 -17.69 8.90 -13.97
CA GLU A 67 -18.30 8.83 -15.32
C GLU A 67 -17.64 9.79 -16.31
N GLU A 68 -17.50 11.07 -15.92
CA GLU A 68 -16.88 12.11 -16.75
C GLU A 68 -15.38 11.87 -16.93
N ASP A 69 -14.68 11.54 -15.85
CA ASP A 69 -13.24 11.25 -15.90
C ASP A 69 -12.95 10.03 -16.79
N ARG A 70 -13.76 8.97 -16.69
CA ARG A 70 -13.65 7.81 -17.57
C ARG A 70 -13.87 8.17 -19.03
N ALA A 71 -14.90 8.97 -19.32
CA ALA A 71 -15.21 9.35 -20.70
C ALA A 71 -14.11 10.22 -21.32
N SER A 72 -13.44 11.06 -20.53
CA SER A 72 -12.39 11.98 -21.03
C SER A 72 -10.99 11.38 -21.04
N LEU A 73 -10.62 10.60 -19.99
CA LEU A 73 -9.27 10.12 -19.80
C LEU A 73 -9.06 8.64 -20.16
N CYS A 74 -10.13 7.84 -20.08
CA CYS A 74 -10.09 6.38 -20.22
C CYS A 74 -11.08 5.83 -21.25
N ALA A 75 -11.42 6.62 -22.29
CA ALA A 75 -12.37 6.22 -23.31
C ALA A 75 -11.96 4.94 -24.07
N ASP A 76 -10.64 4.76 -24.28
CA ASP A 76 -10.08 3.61 -24.99
C ASP A 76 -9.81 2.39 -24.09
N ALA A 77 -10.02 2.51 -22.78
CA ALA A 77 -9.82 1.38 -21.86
C ALA A 77 -10.91 0.31 -22.08
N THR A 78 -10.46 -0.94 -22.23
CA THR A 78 -11.37 -2.07 -22.42
C THR A 78 -12.19 -2.34 -21.15
N TRP A 79 -13.45 -2.71 -21.32
CA TRP A 79 -14.28 -3.14 -20.21
C TRP A 79 -13.86 -4.54 -19.72
N GLY A 80 -13.89 -4.73 -18.41
CA GLY A 80 -13.50 -5.98 -17.77
C GLY A 80 -12.03 -6.04 -17.36
N GLY A 81 -11.66 -7.06 -16.61
CA GLY A 81 -10.28 -7.27 -16.14
C GLY A 81 -9.68 -6.14 -15.31
N GLY A 82 -10.49 -5.20 -14.79
CA GLY A 82 -10.03 -4.05 -14.03
C GLY A 82 -9.32 -2.96 -14.86
N ALA A 83 -9.33 -3.04 -16.21
CA ALA A 83 -8.57 -2.14 -17.06
C ALA A 83 -9.01 -0.67 -16.95
N VAL A 84 -10.32 -0.41 -16.85
CA VAL A 84 -10.84 0.96 -16.66
C VAL A 84 -10.39 1.52 -15.31
N GLU A 85 -10.46 0.74 -14.24
CA GLU A 85 -9.99 1.15 -12.90
C GLU A 85 -8.49 1.43 -12.91
N GLN A 86 -7.70 0.59 -13.58
CA GLN A 86 -6.26 0.80 -13.74
C GLN A 86 -5.96 2.10 -14.49
N CYS A 87 -6.66 2.38 -15.59
CA CYS A 87 -6.53 3.64 -16.33
C CYS A 87 -6.82 4.85 -15.43
N LEU A 88 -7.89 4.82 -14.64
CA LEU A 88 -8.20 5.89 -13.69
C LEU A 88 -7.10 6.07 -12.63
N LYS A 89 -6.49 4.98 -12.16
CA LYS A 89 -5.34 5.04 -11.24
C LYS A 89 -4.11 5.69 -11.90
N ASP A 90 -3.86 5.40 -13.16
CA ASP A 90 -2.73 5.96 -13.92
C ASP A 90 -2.92 7.48 -14.17
N HIS A 91 -4.17 7.94 -14.37
CA HIS A 91 -4.54 9.36 -14.55
C HIS A 91 -4.93 10.07 -13.25
N ARG A 92 -4.58 9.53 -12.08
CA ARG A 92 -5.03 10.03 -10.77
C ARG A 92 -4.88 11.54 -10.56
N SER A 93 -3.80 12.17 -11.02
CA SER A 93 -3.57 13.60 -10.85
C SER A 93 -4.65 14.45 -11.53
N GLU A 94 -5.22 13.95 -12.61
CA GLU A 94 -6.17 14.62 -13.49
C GLU A 94 -7.63 14.39 -13.09
N LEU A 95 -7.91 13.35 -12.29
CA LEU A 95 -9.26 13.01 -11.87
C LEU A 95 -9.94 14.13 -11.07
N SER A 96 -11.25 14.20 -11.17
CA SER A 96 -12.11 15.00 -10.30
C SER A 96 -11.96 14.59 -8.83
N THR A 97 -12.29 15.49 -7.90
CA THR A 97 -12.18 15.20 -6.46
C THR A 97 -13.00 13.98 -6.05
N GLN A 98 -14.21 13.84 -6.57
CA GLN A 98 -15.10 12.73 -6.22
C GLN A 98 -14.56 11.40 -6.75
N CYS A 99 -14.11 11.36 -8.01
CA CYS A 99 -13.50 10.17 -8.58
C CYS A 99 -12.21 9.78 -7.83
N LYS A 100 -11.35 10.76 -7.49
CA LYS A 100 -10.16 10.51 -6.66
C LYS A 100 -10.48 9.81 -5.34
N LEU A 101 -11.54 10.23 -4.66
CA LEU A 101 -11.95 9.64 -3.39
C LEU A 101 -12.43 8.18 -3.57
N GLU A 102 -13.21 7.91 -4.61
CA GLU A 102 -13.70 6.55 -4.87
C GLU A 102 -12.59 5.61 -5.36
N VAL A 103 -11.68 6.07 -6.22
CA VAL A 103 -10.51 5.31 -6.62
C VAL A 103 -9.62 5.01 -5.40
N PHE A 104 -9.41 5.99 -4.51
CA PHE A 104 -8.65 5.77 -3.29
C PHE A 104 -9.32 4.75 -2.36
N ARG A 105 -10.65 4.81 -2.21
CA ARG A 105 -11.40 3.80 -1.44
C ARG A 105 -11.14 2.39 -1.98
N ARG A 106 -11.19 2.23 -3.30
CA ARG A 106 -10.89 0.95 -3.95
C ARG A 106 -9.48 0.46 -3.66
N GLU A 107 -8.47 1.33 -3.78
CA GLU A 107 -7.09 0.95 -3.46
C GLU A 107 -6.92 0.50 -2.00
N VAL A 108 -7.65 1.10 -1.05
CA VAL A 108 -7.67 0.63 0.34
C VAL A 108 -8.23 -0.79 0.44
N GLU A 109 -9.34 -1.08 -0.25
CA GLU A 109 -9.93 -2.43 -0.31
C GLU A 109 -8.97 -3.44 -0.96
N GLU A 110 -8.33 -3.09 -2.06
CA GLU A 110 -7.35 -3.90 -2.77
C GLU A 110 -6.11 -4.25 -1.93
N SER A 111 -5.76 -3.41 -0.96
CA SER A 111 -4.65 -3.69 -0.06
C SER A 111 -4.87 -4.93 0.80
N GLU A 112 -6.12 -5.35 0.98
CA GLU A 112 -6.49 -6.51 1.78
C GLU A 112 -6.32 -7.82 1.02
N ASP A 113 -6.64 -7.83 -0.27
CA ASP A 113 -6.65 -9.06 -1.06
C ASP A 113 -6.37 -8.76 -2.53
N VAL A 114 -5.38 -9.45 -3.11
CA VAL A 114 -5.03 -9.32 -4.52
C VAL A 114 -6.22 -9.57 -5.47
N ARG A 115 -7.20 -10.35 -5.06
CA ARG A 115 -8.41 -10.65 -5.85
C ARG A 115 -9.35 -9.44 -6.01
N TYR A 116 -9.16 -8.40 -5.19
CA TYR A 116 -9.92 -7.15 -5.29
C TYR A 116 -9.28 -6.13 -6.26
N ASP A 117 -8.12 -6.46 -6.81
CA ASP A 117 -7.46 -5.78 -7.92
C ASP A 117 -7.38 -6.75 -9.10
N ALA A 118 -8.41 -6.75 -9.97
CA ALA A 118 -8.50 -7.71 -11.07
C ALA A 118 -7.33 -7.54 -12.06
N PHE A 119 -6.93 -6.30 -12.35
CA PHE A 119 -5.81 -6.02 -13.24
C PHE A 119 -4.50 -6.59 -12.72
N LEU A 120 -4.21 -6.38 -11.43
CA LEU A 120 -3.02 -6.95 -10.79
C LEU A 120 -3.09 -8.48 -10.71
N ALA A 121 -4.26 -9.01 -10.33
CA ALA A 121 -4.46 -10.45 -10.21
C ALA A 121 -4.25 -11.17 -11.55
N GLU A 122 -4.68 -10.60 -12.66
CA GLU A 122 -4.48 -11.13 -14.01
C GLU A 122 -3.02 -10.96 -14.45
N THR A 123 -2.45 -9.75 -14.31
CA THR A 123 -1.07 -9.45 -14.67
C THR A 123 -0.08 -10.35 -13.94
N CYS A 124 -0.33 -10.67 -12.68
CA CYS A 124 0.54 -11.48 -11.84
C CYS A 124 0.12 -12.96 -11.72
N ALA A 125 -0.83 -13.45 -12.51
CA ALA A 125 -1.38 -14.80 -12.35
C ALA A 125 -0.31 -15.90 -12.46
N ALA A 126 0.59 -15.80 -13.44
CA ALA A 126 1.67 -16.76 -13.65
C ALA A 126 2.69 -16.72 -12.50
N ASP A 127 3.11 -15.51 -12.09
CA ASP A 127 4.06 -15.32 -10.99
C ASP A 127 3.47 -15.77 -9.65
N LYS A 128 2.20 -15.46 -9.39
CA LYS A 128 1.49 -15.97 -8.22
C LYS A 128 1.47 -17.51 -8.19
N SER A 129 1.19 -18.14 -9.32
CA SER A 129 1.18 -19.60 -9.40
C SER A 129 2.57 -20.21 -9.17
N ALA A 130 3.62 -19.55 -9.70
CA ALA A 130 4.99 -20.05 -9.63
C ALA A 130 5.64 -19.85 -8.25
N PHE A 131 5.38 -18.73 -7.59
CA PHE A 131 6.09 -18.32 -6.37
C PHE A 131 5.22 -18.30 -5.11
N CYS A 132 3.90 -18.16 -5.26
CA CYS A 132 2.96 -17.92 -4.14
C CYS A 132 1.74 -18.87 -4.22
N GLY A 133 1.86 -20.01 -4.85
CA GLY A 133 0.74 -20.96 -5.08
C GLY A 133 0.08 -21.43 -3.78
N ASP A 134 0.87 -21.68 -2.74
CA ASP A 134 0.40 -22.18 -1.44
C ASP A 134 -0.05 -21.07 -0.48
N VAL A 135 0.08 -19.79 -0.88
CA VAL A 135 -0.30 -18.65 -0.03
C VAL A 135 -1.81 -18.43 -0.07
N VAL A 136 -2.44 -18.58 1.09
CA VAL A 136 -3.89 -18.33 1.23
C VAL A 136 -4.19 -16.83 0.99
N PRO A 137 -5.08 -16.49 0.03
CA PRO A 137 -5.45 -15.10 -0.25
C PRO A 137 -6.10 -14.40 0.96
N GLY A 138 -6.01 -13.08 0.98
CA GLY A 138 -6.51 -12.22 2.06
C GLY A 138 -5.39 -11.67 2.96
N GLU A 139 -5.71 -10.66 3.73
CA GLU A 139 -4.79 -10.00 4.67
C GLU A 139 -3.47 -9.52 4.02
N GLY A 140 -3.49 -9.18 2.75
CA GLY A 140 -2.30 -8.76 2.00
C GLY A 140 -1.24 -9.85 1.77
N ARG A 141 -1.48 -11.11 2.18
CA ARG A 141 -0.46 -12.19 2.16
C ARG A 141 0.10 -12.48 0.77
N VAL A 142 -0.77 -12.57 -0.24
CA VAL A 142 -0.32 -12.82 -1.62
C VAL A 142 0.52 -11.66 -2.15
N LEU A 143 0.12 -10.42 -1.84
CA LEU A 143 0.88 -9.23 -2.21
C LEU A 143 2.28 -9.24 -1.57
N ALA A 144 2.37 -9.51 -0.28
CA ALA A 144 3.63 -9.61 0.43
C ALA A 144 4.53 -10.73 -0.12
N CYS A 145 3.93 -11.88 -0.51
CA CYS A 145 4.66 -12.96 -1.16
C CYS A 145 5.21 -12.53 -2.53
N LEU A 146 4.39 -11.91 -3.38
CA LEU A 146 4.84 -11.42 -4.69
C LEU A 146 5.97 -10.39 -4.54
N GLU A 147 5.84 -9.46 -3.60
CA GLU A 147 6.86 -8.45 -3.29
C GLU A 147 8.21 -9.10 -2.90
N SER A 148 8.20 -10.16 -2.10
CA SER A 148 9.43 -10.85 -1.70
C SER A 148 10.13 -11.59 -2.84
N HIS A 149 9.43 -11.83 -3.97
CA HIS A 149 9.97 -12.55 -5.12
C HIS A 149 10.23 -11.68 -6.35
N VAL A 150 10.01 -10.35 -6.30
CA VAL A 150 10.22 -9.46 -7.47
C VAL A 150 11.65 -9.50 -8.02
N GLY A 151 12.65 -9.82 -7.19
CA GLY A 151 14.05 -9.99 -7.59
C GLY A 151 14.37 -11.29 -8.32
N ALA A 152 13.47 -12.29 -8.32
CA ALA A 152 13.73 -13.59 -8.92
C ALA A 152 13.89 -13.46 -10.45
N ALA A 153 14.86 -14.20 -11.02
CA ALA A 153 15.20 -14.11 -12.44
C ALA A 153 14.02 -14.47 -13.38
N LYS A 154 13.11 -15.35 -12.93
CA LYS A 154 11.94 -15.78 -13.69
C LYS A 154 10.68 -14.96 -13.41
N PHE A 155 10.76 -13.92 -12.56
CA PHE A 155 9.62 -13.08 -12.26
C PHE A 155 9.32 -12.16 -13.45
N SER A 156 8.07 -12.10 -13.90
CA SER A 156 7.69 -11.39 -15.12
C SER A 156 7.89 -9.88 -14.99
N ALA A 157 8.30 -9.22 -16.07
CA ALA A 157 8.49 -7.77 -16.09
C ALA A 157 7.18 -7.01 -15.87
N ALA A 158 6.06 -7.52 -16.39
CA ALA A 158 4.75 -6.91 -16.24
C ALA A 158 4.28 -6.92 -14.77
N CYS A 159 4.35 -8.07 -14.10
CA CYS A 159 4.00 -8.15 -12.69
C CYS A 159 4.96 -7.33 -11.82
N ARG A 160 6.27 -7.35 -12.10
CA ARG A 160 7.26 -6.53 -11.41
C ARG A 160 6.90 -5.05 -11.46
N SER A 161 6.58 -4.53 -12.64
CA SER A 161 6.18 -3.13 -12.83
C SER A 161 4.87 -2.80 -12.09
N ALA A 162 3.90 -3.71 -12.07
CA ALA A 162 2.64 -3.52 -11.35
C ALA A 162 2.85 -3.50 -9.82
N ILE A 163 3.67 -4.41 -9.30
CA ILE A 163 4.05 -4.44 -7.87
C ILE A 163 4.84 -3.18 -7.50
N ASP A 164 5.82 -2.76 -8.30
CA ASP A 164 6.64 -1.57 -8.06
C ASP A 164 5.77 -0.31 -7.90
N ARG A 165 4.83 -0.07 -8.81
CA ARG A 165 3.89 1.06 -8.70
C ARG A 165 3.08 1.00 -7.40
N ARG A 166 2.64 -0.19 -7.01
CA ARG A 166 1.85 -0.39 -5.79
C ARG A 166 2.65 -0.14 -4.52
N VAL A 167 3.90 -0.59 -4.46
CA VAL A 167 4.81 -0.40 -3.33
C VAL A 167 5.06 1.10 -3.08
N VAL A 168 5.38 1.85 -4.13
CA VAL A 168 5.57 3.31 -4.04
C VAL A 168 4.29 4.02 -3.57
N ARG A 169 3.14 3.62 -4.07
CA ARG A 169 1.86 4.18 -3.64
C ARG A 169 1.55 3.91 -2.17
N ARG A 170 1.81 2.69 -1.73
CA ARG A 170 1.62 2.28 -0.33
C ARG A 170 2.50 3.08 0.62
N ALA A 171 3.74 3.39 0.23
CA ALA A 171 4.63 4.23 1.02
C ALA A 171 4.10 5.66 1.21
N ALA A 172 3.39 6.19 0.21
CA ALA A 172 2.78 7.52 0.29
C ALA A 172 1.55 7.57 1.21
N ASP A 173 0.91 6.44 1.50
CA ASP A 173 -0.26 6.42 2.38
C ASP A 173 -0.40 5.11 3.15
N TRP A 174 -0.25 5.17 4.46
CA TRP A 174 -0.34 4.01 5.37
C TRP A 174 -1.68 3.26 5.26
N ARG A 175 -2.75 3.94 4.80
CA ARG A 175 -4.08 3.33 4.59
C ARG A 175 -4.07 2.30 3.46
N LEU A 176 -3.08 2.36 2.56
CA LEU A 176 -2.86 1.41 1.47
C LEU A 176 -2.01 0.21 1.90
N ASP A 177 -1.56 0.16 3.15
CA ASP A 177 -0.82 -0.95 3.73
C ASP A 177 -1.67 -1.70 4.75
N PHE A 178 -2.22 -2.83 4.35
CA PHE A 178 -3.11 -3.61 5.22
C PHE A 178 -2.39 -4.12 6.46
N ALA A 179 -1.18 -4.67 6.33
CA ALA A 179 -0.43 -5.24 7.44
C ALA A 179 -0.06 -4.16 8.47
N LEU A 180 0.47 -3.02 8.00
CA LEU A 180 0.79 -1.88 8.86
C LEU A 180 -0.45 -1.31 9.55
N ARG A 181 -1.57 -1.15 8.81
CA ARG A 181 -2.84 -0.69 9.41
C ARG A 181 -3.33 -1.63 10.50
N LYS A 182 -3.32 -2.94 10.21
CA LYS A 182 -3.80 -3.97 11.14
C LYS A 182 -2.99 -3.97 12.43
N ALA A 183 -1.68 -3.96 12.31
CA ALA A 183 -0.78 -3.99 13.45
C ALA A 183 -0.72 -2.65 14.21
N CYS A 184 -0.62 -1.53 13.50
CA CYS A 184 -0.33 -0.23 14.12
C CYS A 184 -1.55 0.67 14.34
N ALA A 185 -2.80 0.23 14.06
CA ALA A 185 -3.97 1.09 14.24
C ALA A 185 -4.17 1.60 15.69
N PRO A 186 -3.93 0.82 16.75
CA PRO A 186 -3.99 1.32 18.13
C PRO A 186 -2.93 2.41 18.39
N ALA A 187 -1.67 2.14 18.05
CA ALA A 187 -0.55 3.08 18.21
C ALA A 187 -0.78 4.37 17.43
N ALA A 188 -1.21 4.27 16.15
CA ALA A 188 -1.51 5.43 15.33
C ALA A 188 -2.62 6.31 15.93
N ARG A 189 -3.68 5.71 16.48
CA ARG A 189 -4.79 6.45 17.13
C ARG A 189 -4.36 7.17 18.41
N SER A 190 -3.51 6.54 19.22
CA SER A 190 -3.08 7.10 20.50
C SER A 190 -1.97 8.13 20.36
N MET A 191 -1.01 7.92 19.45
CA MET A 191 0.23 8.69 19.40
C MET A 191 0.33 9.61 18.17
N CYS A 192 -0.37 9.31 17.06
CA CYS A 192 -0.31 10.05 15.80
C CYS A 192 -1.67 10.63 15.40
N ALA A 193 -2.48 11.03 16.37
CA ALA A 193 -3.82 11.56 16.14
C ALA A 193 -3.86 12.80 15.22
N PRO A 194 -2.93 13.80 15.32
CA PRO A 194 -2.90 14.94 14.42
C PRO A 194 -2.67 14.52 12.95
N GLU A 195 -1.71 13.62 12.70
CA GLU A 195 -1.39 13.11 11.37
C GLU A 195 -2.56 12.29 10.80
N LEU A 196 -3.21 11.48 11.63
CA LEU A 196 -4.42 10.76 11.24
C LEU A 196 -5.57 11.69 10.86
N GLN A 197 -5.79 12.75 11.62
CA GLN A 197 -6.84 13.73 11.33
C GLN A 197 -6.54 14.48 10.02
N ALA A 198 -5.30 14.89 9.81
CA ALA A 198 -4.87 15.53 8.57
C ALA A 198 -5.00 14.58 7.35
N ALA A 199 -4.78 13.28 7.54
CA ALA A 199 -4.92 12.27 6.49
C ALA A 199 -6.38 12.01 6.09
N LYS A 200 -7.35 12.14 7.00
CA LYS A 200 -8.78 11.88 6.72
C LYS A 200 -9.35 12.80 5.64
N SER A 201 -8.90 14.04 5.57
CA SER A 201 -9.37 15.04 4.61
C SER A 201 -8.64 15.02 3.27
N LYS A 202 -7.64 14.14 3.11
CA LYS A 202 -6.77 14.08 1.92
C LYS A 202 -6.81 12.69 1.27
N VAL A 203 -6.63 12.66 -0.05
CA VAL A 203 -6.48 11.43 -0.84
C VAL A 203 -5.07 10.81 -0.68
N SER A 204 -4.15 11.54 -0.07
CA SER A 204 -2.82 11.04 0.29
C SER A 204 -2.38 11.66 1.61
N SER A 205 -1.83 10.86 2.49
CA SER A 205 -1.25 11.33 3.76
C SER A 205 0.21 11.80 3.62
N SER A 206 0.78 11.73 2.40
CA SER A 206 2.19 12.09 2.14
C SER A 206 3.18 11.40 3.09
N GLY A 207 2.85 10.17 3.51
CA GLY A 207 3.68 9.38 4.42
C GLY A 207 3.66 9.84 5.90
N THR A 208 2.96 10.92 6.25
CA THR A 208 3.08 11.56 7.58
C THR A 208 2.74 10.65 8.75
N VAL A 209 1.75 9.74 8.60
CA VAL A 209 1.40 8.79 9.66
C VAL A 209 2.51 7.75 9.87
N LEU A 210 3.11 7.24 8.81
CA LEU A 210 4.25 6.32 8.93
C LEU A 210 5.46 7.01 9.55
N GLU A 211 5.74 8.25 9.17
CA GLU A 211 6.83 9.03 9.79
C GLU A 211 6.60 9.28 11.28
N CYS A 212 5.36 9.57 11.69
CA CYS A 212 5.02 9.65 13.10
C CYS A 212 5.28 8.32 13.82
N LEU A 213 4.84 7.18 13.25
CA LEU A 213 5.05 5.86 13.83
C LEU A 213 6.53 5.50 13.93
N LYS A 214 7.35 5.82 12.91
CA LYS A 214 8.80 5.62 12.94
C LYS A 214 9.47 6.42 14.06
N ARG A 215 9.11 7.70 14.21
CA ARG A 215 9.60 8.58 15.28
C ARG A 215 9.22 8.02 16.65
N LYS A 216 7.96 7.65 16.85
CA LYS A 216 7.47 7.05 18.10
C LYS A 216 8.14 5.71 18.43
N HIS A 217 8.45 4.92 17.41
CA HIS A 217 9.27 3.72 17.59
C HIS A 217 10.71 4.04 18.02
N ALA A 218 11.35 5.05 17.40
CA ALA A 218 12.69 5.49 17.79
C ALA A 218 12.73 6.06 19.22
N ASP A 219 11.67 6.72 19.67
CA ASP A 219 11.51 7.23 21.04
C ASP A 219 11.25 6.10 22.07
N GLY A 220 11.00 4.86 21.61
CA GLY A 220 10.65 3.72 22.47
C GLY A 220 9.20 3.71 22.97
N ASP A 221 8.33 4.52 22.37
CA ASP A 221 6.92 4.66 22.79
C ASP A 221 6.02 3.53 22.22
N VAL A 222 6.44 2.79 21.21
CA VAL A 222 5.65 1.72 20.57
C VAL A 222 6.01 0.38 21.18
N ASP A 223 5.14 -0.17 22.02
CA ASP A 223 5.35 -1.44 22.74
C ASP A 223 4.79 -2.68 22.00
N ASP A 224 3.86 -2.51 21.06
CA ASP A 224 3.24 -3.60 20.32
C ASP A 224 4.25 -4.23 19.34
N ALA A 225 4.58 -5.50 19.58
CA ALA A 225 5.61 -6.23 18.82
C ALA A 225 5.27 -6.37 17.34
N ASP A 226 4.00 -6.55 16.99
CA ASP A 226 3.56 -6.69 15.59
C ASP A 226 3.66 -5.34 14.88
N CYS A 227 3.29 -4.25 15.54
CA CYS A 227 3.46 -2.91 15.00
C CYS A 227 4.93 -2.56 14.80
N VAL A 228 5.80 -2.83 15.78
CA VAL A 228 7.25 -2.64 15.68
C VAL A 228 7.82 -3.44 14.51
N ALA A 229 7.42 -4.69 14.34
CA ALA A 229 7.87 -5.54 13.23
C ALA A 229 7.48 -4.95 11.87
N GLU A 230 6.24 -4.46 11.71
CA GLU A 230 5.80 -3.83 10.46
C GLU A 230 6.50 -2.49 10.19
N ILE A 231 6.74 -1.65 11.21
CA ILE A 231 7.53 -0.42 11.06
C ILE A 231 8.94 -0.75 10.59
N LYS A 232 9.64 -1.68 11.25
CA LYS A 232 11.00 -2.11 10.86
C LYS A 232 11.04 -2.67 9.43
N LYS A 233 10.04 -3.46 9.04
CA LYS A 233 9.91 -3.98 7.68
C LYS A 233 9.82 -2.84 6.64
N LYS A 234 9.07 -1.76 6.93
CA LYS A 234 9.03 -0.58 6.04
C LYS A 234 10.37 0.14 5.97
N MET A 235 11.08 0.25 7.09
CA MET A 235 12.40 0.87 7.11
C MET A 235 13.42 0.05 6.32
N VAL A 236 13.39 -1.29 6.41
CA VAL A 236 14.24 -2.19 5.60
C VAL A 236 13.91 -2.06 4.12
N SER A 237 12.62 -2.05 3.74
CA SER A 237 12.20 -1.88 2.34
C SER A 237 12.69 -0.55 1.78
N ALA A 238 12.48 0.55 2.52
CA ALA A 238 12.96 1.88 2.14
C ALA A 238 14.50 1.96 2.06
N ALA A 239 15.24 1.12 2.77
CA ALA A 239 16.70 1.05 2.65
C ALA A 239 17.13 0.60 1.24
N GLY A 240 16.37 -0.31 0.64
CA GLY A 240 16.57 -0.75 -0.74
C GLY A 240 16.10 0.26 -1.79
N ASP A 241 14.99 0.95 -1.51
CA ASP A 241 14.42 1.90 -2.45
C ASP A 241 13.85 3.13 -1.73
N ILE A 242 14.50 4.28 -1.90
CA ILE A 242 14.07 5.53 -1.23
C ILE A 242 12.70 6.03 -1.71
N ARG A 243 12.17 5.54 -2.82
CA ARG A 243 10.80 5.86 -3.24
C ARG A 243 9.76 5.37 -2.23
N GLU A 244 10.14 4.40 -1.39
CA GLU A 244 9.35 3.95 -0.24
C GLU A 244 9.52 4.83 1.01
N ASP A 245 10.38 5.83 0.95
CA ASP A 245 10.53 6.88 1.95
C ASP A 245 9.96 8.20 1.40
N THR A 246 8.65 8.35 1.51
CA THR A 246 7.92 9.49 0.93
C THR A 246 8.39 10.83 1.52
N ALA A 247 8.75 10.88 2.80
CA ALA A 247 9.23 12.10 3.44
C ALA A 247 10.58 12.53 2.85
N LEU A 248 11.50 11.59 2.67
CA LEU A 248 12.80 11.83 2.04
C LEU A 248 12.63 12.25 0.57
N THR A 249 11.84 11.50 -0.21
CA THR A 249 11.66 11.80 -1.64
C THR A 249 10.98 13.15 -1.89
N LEU A 250 10.07 13.57 -1.02
CA LEU A 250 9.45 14.90 -1.10
C LEU A 250 10.45 16.00 -0.73
N ALA A 251 11.22 15.82 0.33
CA ALA A 251 12.22 16.80 0.78
C ALA A 251 13.36 16.96 -0.25
N CYS A 252 13.81 15.85 -0.88
CA CYS A 252 14.92 15.83 -1.83
C CYS A 252 14.46 15.80 -3.31
N LYS A 253 13.25 16.26 -3.60
CA LYS A 253 12.71 16.20 -4.96
C LYS A 253 13.56 16.95 -5.99
N ALA A 254 14.06 18.12 -5.63
CA ALA A 254 14.90 18.93 -6.51
C ALA A 254 16.24 18.24 -6.78
N GLU A 255 16.89 17.73 -5.75
CA GLU A 255 18.17 17.03 -5.82
C GLU A 255 18.07 15.73 -6.65
N LEU A 256 17.00 14.96 -6.43
CA LEU A 256 16.72 13.77 -7.24
C LEU A 256 16.59 14.10 -8.73
N THR A 257 15.93 15.19 -9.06
CA THR A 257 15.76 15.63 -10.46
C THR A 257 17.05 16.20 -11.05
N THR A 258 17.85 16.94 -10.26
CA THR A 258 19.02 17.67 -10.76
C THR A 258 20.26 16.77 -10.82
N HIS A 259 20.49 15.94 -9.80
CA HIS A 259 21.73 15.18 -9.66
C HIS A 259 21.57 13.68 -9.90
N CYS A 260 20.36 13.14 -9.69
CA CYS A 260 20.11 11.70 -9.77
C CYS A 260 19.20 11.29 -10.94
N ASP A 261 18.99 12.20 -11.91
CA ASP A 261 18.24 11.88 -13.12
C ASP A 261 18.92 10.72 -13.88
N GLY A 262 18.12 9.75 -14.31
CA GLY A 262 18.63 8.54 -14.98
C GLY A 262 19.20 7.46 -14.05
N VAL A 263 19.32 7.70 -12.74
CA VAL A 263 19.68 6.65 -11.78
C VAL A 263 18.49 5.72 -11.57
N ALA A 264 18.66 4.45 -11.95
CA ALA A 264 17.62 3.45 -11.77
C ALA A 264 17.27 3.27 -10.27
N PRO A 265 15.98 3.23 -9.89
CA PRO A 265 15.56 2.99 -8.51
C PRO A 265 15.92 1.57 -8.02
N GLY A 266 15.83 1.37 -6.71
CA GLY A 266 16.16 0.09 -6.06
C GLY A 266 17.64 -0.08 -5.76
N GLU A 267 17.98 -1.13 -5.02
CA GLU A 267 19.35 -1.51 -4.61
C GLU A 267 20.14 -0.39 -3.91
N GLY A 268 19.44 0.54 -3.26
CA GLY A 268 20.04 1.70 -2.60
C GLY A 268 20.72 2.71 -3.54
N ARG A 269 20.51 2.61 -4.87
CA ARG A 269 21.21 3.45 -5.85
C ARG A 269 20.88 4.93 -5.71
N LEU A 270 19.60 5.27 -5.60
CA LEU A 270 19.18 6.67 -5.40
C LEU A 270 19.65 7.24 -4.06
N TRP A 271 19.68 6.41 -3.00
CA TRP A 271 20.28 6.82 -1.73
C TRP A 271 21.77 7.18 -1.90
N ARG A 272 22.55 6.32 -2.55
CA ARG A 272 23.99 6.58 -2.78
C ARG A 272 24.20 7.85 -3.60
N CYS A 273 23.38 8.07 -4.64
CA CYS A 273 23.44 9.31 -5.41
C CYS A 273 23.18 10.54 -4.54
N LEU A 274 22.11 10.57 -3.75
CA LEU A 274 21.84 11.70 -2.85
C LEU A 274 22.94 11.91 -1.82
N ALA A 275 23.50 10.84 -1.27
CA ALA A 275 24.61 10.91 -0.31
C ALA A 275 25.88 11.51 -0.92
N GLU A 276 26.16 11.23 -2.19
CA GLU A 276 27.28 11.79 -2.95
C GLU A 276 27.16 13.30 -3.15
N TYR A 277 25.94 13.80 -3.41
CA TYR A 277 25.66 15.24 -3.61
C TYR A 277 25.16 15.96 -2.34
N ARG A 278 25.38 15.37 -1.17
CA ARG A 278 24.88 15.93 0.10
C ARG A 278 25.31 17.37 0.36
N ALA A 279 26.52 17.74 -0.01
CA ALA A 279 27.06 19.09 0.19
C ALA A 279 26.30 20.19 -0.60
N GLU A 280 25.55 19.77 -1.62
CA GLU A 280 24.74 20.64 -2.47
C GLU A 280 23.24 20.55 -2.14
N ALA A 281 22.89 19.74 -1.14
CA ALA A 281 21.50 19.50 -0.76
C ALA A 281 20.88 20.75 -0.10
N SER A 282 19.60 20.97 -0.40
CA SER A 282 18.80 21.97 0.32
C SER A 282 18.65 21.59 1.81
N GLU A 283 18.46 22.58 2.67
CA GLU A 283 18.29 22.35 4.13
C GLU A 283 17.22 21.30 4.47
N PRO A 284 16.01 21.28 3.84
CA PRO A 284 15.04 20.21 4.08
C PRO A 284 15.52 18.82 3.65
N CYS A 285 16.24 18.71 2.54
CA CYS A 285 16.80 17.46 2.05
C CYS A 285 17.91 16.97 2.98
N GLU A 286 18.86 17.85 3.35
CA GLU A 286 19.95 17.50 4.26
C GLU A 286 19.44 17.01 5.62
N ALA A 287 18.42 17.67 6.19
CA ALA A 287 17.79 17.24 7.43
C ALA A 287 17.23 15.81 7.34
N LYS A 288 16.59 15.46 6.23
CA LYS A 288 16.06 14.11 6.00
C LYS A 288 17.15 13.08 5.71
N LEU A 289 18.22 13.46 5.04
CA LEU A 289 19.39 12.59 4.84
C LEU A 289 20.03 12.27 6.19
N PHE A 290 20.20 13.27 7.06
CA PHE A 290 20.75 13.07 8.40
C PHE A 290 19.86 12.19 9.28
N GLU A 291 18.55 12.45 9.31
CA GLU A 291 17.58 11.62 10.04
C GLU A 291 17.68 10.14 9.62
N ARG A 292 17.80 9.89 8.32
CA ARG A 292 17.96 8.54 7.79
C ARG A 292 19.28 7.91 8.22
N GLU A 293 20.40 8.65 8.23
CA GLU A 293 21.68 8.14 8.69
C GLU A 293 21.64 7.73 10.17
N VAL A 294 20.91 8.49 10.99
CA VAL A 294 20.68 8.13 12.40
C VAL A 294 19.97 6.78 12.49
N TRP A 295 18.91 6.53 11.72
CA TRP A 295 18.26 5.21 11.69
C TRP A 295 19.21 4.10 11.24
N MET A 296 19.95 4.35 10.16
CA MET A 296 20.91 3.40 9.60
C MET A 296 22.05 3.06 10.58
N SER A 297 22.34 3.92 11.55
CA SER A 297 23.33 3.65 12.59
C SER A 297 22.84 2.67 13.65
N GLY A 298 21.53 2.61 13.87
CA GLY A 298 20.91 1.78 14.91
C GLY A 298 20.66 0.32 14.50
N ASP A 299 20.54 0.04 13.20
CA ASP A 299 20.28 -1.32 12.70
C ASP A 299 20.99 -1.54 11.35
N TRP A 300 21.85 -2.54 11.27
CA TRP A 300 22.61 -2.86 10.06
C TRP A 300 21.71 -3.21 8.85
N ARG A 301 20.50 -3.70 9.09
CA ARG A 301 19.52 -4.05 8.05
C ARG A 301 19.00 -2.81 7.31
N PHE A 302 19.12 -1.62 7.90
CA PHE A 302 18.74 -0.36 7.26
C PHE A 302 19.83 0.18 6.31
N LYS A 303 20.99 -0.50 6.23
CA LYS A 303 22.06 -0.24 5.25
C LYS A 303 21.99 -1.30 4.15
N TYR A 304 21.30 -0.98 3.04
CA TYR A 304 21.05 -1.95 1.97
C TYR A 304 22.28 -2.76 1.56
N ALA A 305 23.40 -2.09 1.26
CA ALA A 305 24.63 -2.77 0.84
C ALA A 305 25.12 -3.76 1.91
N LEU A 306 25.11 -3.35 3.18
CA LEU A 306 25.54 -4.22 4.28
C LEU A 306 24.57 -5.39 4.47
N ALA A 307 23.27 -5.11 4.43
CA ALA A 307 22.24 -6.14 4.55
C ALA A 307 22.27 -7.16 3.40
N ASN A 308 22.53 -6.68 2.17
CA ASN A 308 22.59 -7.55 1.00
C ASN A 308 23.85 -8.41 0.97
N GLU A 309 25.01 -7.81 1.24
CA GLU A 309 26.31 -8.49 1.10
C GLU A 309 26.70 -9.35 2.32
N CYS A 310 26.23 -8.97 3.52
CA CYS A 310 26.67 -9.60 4.78
C CYS A 310 25.58 -10.38 5.51
N SER A 311 24.42 -10.64 4.88
CA SER A 311 23.29 -11.31 5.57
C SER A 311 23.63 -12.75 5.99
N SER A 312 24.40 -13.48 5.19
CA SER A 312 24.81 -14.86 5.51
C SER A 312 25.80 -14.90 6.69
N GLU A 313 26.76 -13.99 6.69
CA GLU A 313 27.74 -13.84 7.77
C GLU A 313 27.06 -13.40 9.08
N ALA A 314 26.15 -12.43 9.00
CA ALA A 314 25.38 -12.00 10.15
C ALA A 314 24.55 -13.13 10.78
N GLN A 315 23.94 -13.98 9.95
CA GLN A 315 23.18 -15.13 10.41
C GLN A 315 24.05 -16.24 11.02
N THR A 316 25.30 -16.41 10.54
CA THR A 316 26.18 -17.48 11.00
C THR A 316 27.07 -17.05 12.15
N LEU A 317 27.63 -15.84 12.12
CA LEU A 317 28.63 -15.36 13.07
C LEU A 317 28.03 -14.57 14.24
N CYS A 318 26.86 -13.97 14.05
CA CYS A 318 26.21 -13.10 15.04
C CYS A 318 24.95 -13.74 15.65
N GLN A 319 24.89 -15.07 15.73
CA GLN A 319 23.76 -15.76 16.36
C GLN A 319 23.62 -15.35 17.83
N GLY A 320 22.43 -14.90 18.23
CA GLY A 320 22.12 -14.47 19.59
C GLY A 320 22.44 -13.00 19.91
N VAL A 321 22.93 -12.24 18.94
CA VAL A 321 22.99 -10.78 19.05
C VAL A 321 21.63 -10.21 18.69
N ALA A 322 20.97 -9.53 19.64
CA ALA A 322 19.71 -8.84 19.38
C ALA A 322 19.92 -7.73 18.32
N ALA A 323 19.06 -7.69 17.32
CA ALA A 323 19.06 -6.69 16.26
C ALA A 323 18.03 -5.61 16.55
#